data_06bc1392f4e997d25a196b972a84d163
#
_entry.id   06bc1392f4e997d25a196b972a84d163
#
_cell.length_a   1.000
_cell.length_b   1.000
_cell.length_c   1.000
_cell.angle_alpha   90.00
_cell.angle_beta   90.00
_cell.angle_gamma   90.00
#
_symmetry.space_group_name_H-M   'P 1'
#
loop_
_entity.id
_entity.type
_entity.pdbx_description
1 polymer ?
#
loop_
_entity_poly.entity_id
_entity_poly.type
_entity_poly.pdbx_seq_one_letter_code
_entity_poly.pdbx_strand_id
1 'polypeptide(L)'
;MTNRLLAVLAVLVACVATNMPDQVRAGEKAAGIKIEKPWTRVTPPGAKVAAGFMTITNTGNEADRLVSGSVALAKTVEIHEMSMKDGIMRMNEVDAGLEIAPGATVVLKPGGYHLMFMGLT
;
A
#
# COMPACT_ATOMS: atom_id res chain seq x y z
N MET A 1 65.03 -29.93 1.54
CA MET A 1 64.07 -29.13 2.30
C MET A 1 63.15 -28.39 1.31
N THR A 2 62.03 -28.91 1.07
CA THR A 2 61.10 -28.34 0.10
C THR A 2 60.09 -27.41 0.83
N ASN A 3 60.29 -26.13 0.66
CA ASN A 3 59.31 -25.16 1.09
C ASN A 3 58.11 -25.22 0.15
N ARG A 4 57.09 -25.87 0.60
CA ARG A 4 55.78 -25.78 -0.07
C ARG A 4 55.10 -24.52 0.42
N LEU A 5 55.18 -23.46 -0.36
CA LEU A 5 54.29 -22.34 -0.24
C LEU A 5 52.89 -22.80 -0.71
N LEU A 6 52.06 -23.09 0.26
CA LEU A 6 50.63 -23.21 0.03
C LEU A 6 50.08 -21.81 -0.18
N ALA A 7 49.92 -21.40 -1.41
CA ALA A 7 49.12 -20.25 -1.74
C ALA A 7 47.65 -20.59 -1.47
N VAL A 8 47.17 -20.19 -0.31
CA VAL A 8 45.75 -20.20 -0.03
C VAL A 8 45.11 -19.06 -0.83
N LEU A 9 44.57 -19.42 -1.97
CA LEU A 9 43.74 -18.50 -2.73
C LEU A 9 42.45 -18.31 -1.99
N ALA A 10 42.37 -17.28 -1.16
CA ALA A 10 41.13 -16.84 -0.57
C ALA A 10 40.27 -16.23 -1.69
N VAL A 11 39.36 -17.03 -2.21
CA VAL A 11 38.30 -16.51 -3.07
C VAL A 11 37.40 -15.70 -2.20
N LEU A 12 37.58 -14.39 -2.17
CA LEU A 12 36.65 -13.46 -1.64
C LEU A 12 35.43 -13.46 -2.59
N VAL A 13 34.43 -14.27 -2.26
CA VAL A 13 33.11 -14.12 -2.86
C VAL A 13 32.54 -12.85 -2.26
N ALA A 14 32.71 -11.73 -2.93
CA ALA A 14 31.99 -10.55 -2.64
C ALA A 14 30.50 -10.85 -2.94
N CYS A 15 29.72 -11.17 -1.91
CA CYS A 15 28.30 -11.10 -2.00
C CYS A 15 27.94 -9.64 -2.27
N VAL A 16 27.81 -9.29 -3.53
CA VAL A 16 27.15 -8.06 -3.92
C VAL A 16 25.69 -8.25 -3.53
N ALA A 17 25.34 -7.78 -2.34
CA ALA A 17 23.96 -7.61 -1.99
C ALA A 17 23.41 -6.55 -2.94
N THR A 18 22.79 -6.98 -4.03
CA THR A 18 22.02 -6.10 -4.88
C THR A 18 20.82 -5.68 -4.04
N ASN A 19 20.89 -4.50 -3.49
CA ASN A 19 19.71 -3.81 -2.95
C ASN A 19 18.79 -3.56 -4.13
N MET A 20 17.94 -4.52 -4.44
CA MET A 20 16.83 -4.27 -5.32
C MET A 20 15.82 -3.45 -4.53
N PRO A 21 15.36 -2.29 -5.05
CA PRO A 21 14.29 -1.58 -4.41
C PRO A 21 13.08 -2.52 -4.33
N ASP A 22 12.54 -2.67 -3.13
CA ASP A 22 11.31 -3.41 -2.90
C ASP A 22 10.20 -2.74 -3.70
N GLN A 23 9.95 -3.25 -4.90
CA GLN A 23 8.80 -2.85 -5.66
C GLN A 23 7.59 -3.56 -5.08
N VAL A 24 6.81 -2.85 -4.29
CA VAL A 24 5.53 -3.35 -3.81
C VAL A 24 4.60 -3.49 -5.00
N ARG A 25 4.33 -4.73 -5.41
CA ARG A 25 3.32 -5.06 -6.42
C ARG A 25 1.98 -5.26 -5.74
N ALA A 26 0.90 -4.98 -6.49
CA ALA A 26 -0.45 -5.28 -6.04
C ALA A 26 -0.56 -6.78 -5.66
N GLY A 27 -0.98 -7.07 -4.42
CA GLY A 27 -1.08 -8.42 -3.88
C GLY A 27 0.16 -8.93 -3.16
N GLU A 28 1.27 -8.19 -3.13
CA GLU A 28 2.44 -8.55 -2.35
C GLU A 28 2.33 -8.11 -0.89
N LYS A 29 2.92 -8.93 -0.02
CA LYS A 29 3.01 -8.68 1.41
C LYS A 29 4.06 -7.64 1.69
N ALA A 30 3.68 -6.44 2.14
CA ALA A 30 4.61 -5.40 2.59
C ALA A 30 4.56 -5.31 4.13
N ALA A 31 5.70 -5.59 4.81
CA ALA A 31 5.90 -5.36 6.26
C ALA A 31 4.73 -5.80 7.17
N GLY A 32 4.12 -6.96 6.89
CA GLY A 32 2.97 -7.46 7.64
C GLY A 32 1.61 -6.94 7.13
N ILE A 33 1.58 -6.15 6.09
CA ILE A 33 0.35 -5.69 5.45
C ILE A 33 0.09 -6.48 4.18
N LYS A 34 -1.12 -7.03 4.07
CA LYS A 34 -1.59 -7.74 2.89
C LYS A 34 -2.69 -6.94 2.22
N ILE A 35 -2.52 -6.65 0.94
CA ILE A 35 -3.51 -5.95 0.13
C ILE A 35 -4.09 -6.93 -0.87
N GLU A 36 -5.42 -7.04 -0.91
CA GLU A 36 -6.14 -7.94 -1.79
C GLU A 36 -7.24 -7.22 -2.55
N LYS A 37 -7.53 -7.74 -3.74
CA LYS A 37 -8.65 -7.32 -4.58
C LYS A 37 -8.74 -5.79 -4.78
N PRO A 38 -7.64 -5.12 -5.18
CA PRO A 38 -7.73 -3.71 -5.50
C PRO A 38 -8.56 -3.51 -6.77
N TRP A 39 -9.47 -2.55 -6.74
CA TRP A 39 -10.29 -2.23 -7.91
C TRP A 39 -10.75 -0.77 -7.88
N THR A 40 -11.12 -0.27 -9.02
CA THR A 40 -11.71 1.04 -9.19
C THR A 40 -12.84 0.96 -10.20
N ARG A 41 -13.78 1.87 -10.13
CA ARG A 41 -14.85 1.95 -11.13
C ARG A 41 -14.35 2.58 -12.43
N VAL A 42 -14.96 2.20 -13.53
CA VAL A 42 -14.77 2.90 -14.79
C VAL A 42 -15.22 4.36 -14.61
N THR A 43 -14.34 5.29 -14.96
CA THR A 43 -14.65 6.71 -14.90
C THR A 43 -15.03 7.22 -16.30
N PRO A 44 -16.03 8.10 -16.39
CA PRO A 44 -16.37 8.70 -17.69
C PRO A 44 -15.23 9.61 -18.18
N PRO A 45 -15.13 9.83 -19.50
CA PRO A 45 -14.17 10.79 -20.06
C PRO A 45 -14.32 12.17 -19.41
N GLY A 46 -13.19 12.78 -19.06
CA GLY A 46 -13.18 14.10 -18.41
C GLY A 46 -13.42 14.10 -16.92
N ALA A 47 -13.60 12.92 -16.29
CA ALA A 47 -13.71 12.83 -14.83
C ALA A 47 -12.44 13.36 -14.16
N LYS A 48 -12.62 14.12 -13.09
CA LYS A 48 -11.52 14.69 -12.30
C LYS A 48 -11.24 13.93 -11.02
N VAL A 49 -12.13 13.03 -10.64
CA VAL A 49 -12.03 12.22 -9.43
C VAL A 49 -12.40 10.77 -9.73
N ALA A 50 -11.80 9.85 -9.00
CA ALA A 50 -12.14 8.44 -9.02
C ALA A 50 -12.01 7.86 -7.62
N ALA A 51 -12.72 6.77 -7.36
CA ALA A 51 -12.63 6.05 -6.09
C ALA A 51 -11.89 4.74 -6.27
N GLY A 52 -11.08 4.37 -5.29
CA GLY A 52 -10.38 3.09 -5.24
C GLY A 52 -10.78 2.27 -4.03
N PHE A 53 -10.80 0.97 -4.19
CA PHE A 53 -11.26 0.02 -3.19
C PHE A 53 -10.29 -1.14 -3.09
N MET A 54 -10.14 -1.68 -1.90
CA MET A 54 -9.27 -2.83 -1.65
C MET A 54 -9.56 -3.43 -0.27
N THR A 55 -9.06 -4.61 -0.04
CA THR A 55 -9.06 -5.23 1.28
C THR A 55 -7.65 -5.18 1.84
N ILE A 56 -7.50 -4.65 3.04
CA ILE A 56 -6.21 -4.50 3.72
C ILE A 56 -6.25 -5.30 5.01
N THR A 57 -5.30 -6.23 5.16
CA THR A 57 -5.17 -7.04 6.38
C THR A 57 -3.82 -6.79 7.03
N ASN A 58 -3.83 -6.53 8.32
CA ASN A 58 -2.61 -6.47 9.11
C ASN A 58 -2.30 -7.86 9.65
N THR A 59 -1.32 -8.52 9.08
CA THR A 59 -0.88 -9.86 9.50
C THR A 59 0.24 -9.81 10.54
N GLY A 60 0.68 -8.62 10.93
CA GLY A 60 1.72 -8.40 11.93
C GLY A 60 1.18 -8.43 13.36
N ASN A 61 2.07 -8.19 14.31
CA ASN A 61 1.78 -8.20 15.74
C ASN A 61 1.54 -6.80 16.32
N GLU A 62 1.73 -5.76 15.52
CA GLU A 62 1.58 -4.37 15.93
C GLU A 62 0.49 -3.70 15.07
N ALA A 63 -0.19 -2.73 15.66
CA ALA A 63 -1.13 -1.90 14.93
C ALA A 63 -0.40 -1.09 13.85
N ASP A 64 -1.04 -0.92 12.70
CA ASP A 64 -0.54 -0.10 11.61
C ASP A 64 -1.62 0.91 11.20
N ARG A 65 -1.27 1.84 10.34
CA ARG A 65 -2.18 2.89 9.91
C ARG A 65 -1.99 3.20 8.44
N LEU A 66 -3.08 3.19 7.69
CA LEU A 66 -3.10 3.70 6.33
C LEU A 66 -3.19 5.22 6.39
N VAL A 67 -2.13 5.92 6.00
CA VAL A 67 -2.06 7.39 6.13
C VAL A 67 -2.20 8.12 4.82
N SER A 68 -1.73 7.54 3.73
CA SER A 68 -1.76 8.17 2.40
C SER A 68 -1.50 7.16 1.30
N GLY A 69 -1.64 7.63 0.07
CA GLY A 69 -1.30 6.87 -1.12
C GLY A 69 -0.89 7.80 -2.26
N SER A 70 -0.41 7.20 -3.33
CA SER A 70 -0.09 7.93 -4.56
C SER A 70 -0.36 7.08 -5.77
N VAL A 71 -0.72 7.73 -6.86
CA VAL A 71 -0.91 7.08 -8.17
C VAL A 71 -0.53 8.08 -9.27
N ALA A 72 0.09 7.58 -10.33
CA ALA A 72 0.62 8.44 -11.39
C ALA A 72 -0.46 9.27 -12.10
N LEU A 73 -1.69 8.79 -12.12
CA LEU A 73 -2.81 9.41 -12.83
C LEU A 73 -3.56 10.47 -12.02
N ALA A 74 -3.22 10.69 -10.76
CA ALA A 74 -3.90 11.65 -9.90
C ALA A 74 -2.90 12.57 -9.22
N LYS A 75 -3.33 13.79 -8.92
CA LYS A 75 -2.50 14.76 -8.20
C LYS A 75 -2.37 14.38 -6.73
N THR A 76 -3.46 13.96 -6.11
CA THR A 76 -3.47 13.54 -4.70
C THR A 76 -4.37 12.32 -4.53
N VAL A 77 -4.09 11.56 -3.46
CA VAL A 77 -4.94 10.47 -3.00
C VAL A 77 -5.34 10.78 -1.56
N GLU A 78 -6.64 10.75 -1.30
CA GLU A 78 -7.22 11.01 0.00
C GLU A 78 -7.96 9.77 0.51
N ILE A 79 -8.05 9.62 1.82
CA ILE A 79 -8.87 8.58 2.44
C ILE A 79 -10.19 9.23 2.83
N HIS A 80 -11.28 8.69 2.34
CA HIS A 80 -12.62 9.20 2.62
C HIS A 80 -13.48 8.16 3.32
N GLU A 81 -14.44 8.63 4.10
CA GLU A 81 -15.45 7.82 4.76
C GLU A 81 -16.83 8.31 4.36
N MET A 82 -17.68 7.37 3.96
CA MET A 82 -19.11 7.63 3.80
C MET A 82 -19.80 7.36 5.12
N SER A 83 -20.53 8.34 5.63
CA SER A 83 -21.31 8.20 6.85
C SER A 83 -22.73 8.72 6.63
N MET A 84 -23.67 8.17 7.40
CA MET A 84 -25.05 8.65 7.39
C MET A 84 -25.37 9.30 8.74
N LYS A 85 -25.80 10.54 8.69
CA LYS A 85 -26.22 11.29 9.87
C LYS A 85 -27.56 11.97 9.58
N ASP A 86 -28.55 11.70 10.43
CA ASP A 86 -29.91 12.26 10.31
C ASP A 86 -30.54 12.01 8.93
N GLY A 87 -30.32 10.83 8.36
CA GLY A 87 -30.82 10.45 7.03
C GLY A 87 -30.04 11.06 5.86
N ILE A 88 -28.98 11.81 6.12
CA ILE A 88 -28.15 12.47 5.11
C ILE A 88 -26.82 11.73 4.96
N MET A 89 -26.53 11.29 3.75
CA MET A 89 -25.24 10.71 3.42
C MET A 89 -24.17 11.80 3.31
N ARG A 90 -23.09 11.63 4.04
CA ARG A 90 -21.94 12.55 4.01
C ARG A 90 -20.66 11.81 3.67
N MET A 91 -19.78 12.49 2.95
CA MET A 91 -18.43 12.03 2.64
C MET A 91 -17.46 12.97 3.33
N ASN A 92 -16.58 12.40 4.15
CA ASN A 92 -15.59 13.17 4.90
C ASN A 92 -14.20 12.60 4.65
N GLU A 93 -13.22 13.48 4.56
CA GLU A 93 -11.83 13.07 4.54
C GLU A 93 -11.40 12.60 5.93
N VAL A 94 -10.65 11.51 5.96
CA VAL A 94 -10.08 10.95 7.19
C VAL A 94 -8.61 11.34 7.27
N ASP A 95 -8.33 12.55 7.74
CA ASP A 95 -6.97 13.14 7.78
C ASP A 95 -6.00 12.34 8.65
N ALA A 96 -6.49 11.75 9.73
CA ALA A 96 -5.67 10.96 10.65
C ALA A 96 -5.31 9.56 10.10
N GLY A 97 -5.87 9.16 8.96
CA GLY A 97 -5.70 7.84 8.40
C GLY A 97 -6.59 6.78 9.06
N LEU A 98 -6.47 5.53 8.58
CA LEU A 98 -7.21 4.38 9.09
C LEU A 98 -6.30 3.50 9.92
N GLU A 99 -6.63 3.30 11.18
CA GLU A 99 -5.94 2.34 12.03
C GLU A 99 -6.34 0.92 11.66
N ILE A 100 -5.35 0.04 11.57
CA ILE A 100 -5.51 -1.38 11.29
C ILE A 100 -4.87 -2.15 12.44
N ALA A 101 -5.70 -2.63 13.37
CA ALA A 101 -5.23 -3.39 14.51
C ALA A 101 -4.52 -4.69 14.08
N PRO A 102 -3.65 -5.27 14.93
CA PRO A 102 -3.02 -6.55 14.63
C PRO A 102 -4.06 -7.63 14.34
N GLY A 103 -3.90 -8.34 13.22
CA GLY A 103 -4.84 -9.37 12.78
C GLY A 103 -6.16 -8.85 12.21
N ALA A 104 -6.38 -7.54 12.17
CA ALA A 104 -7.60 -6.95 11.65
C ALA A 104 -7.58 -6.81 10.13
N THR A 105 -8.77 -6.81 9.54
CA THR A 105 -8.99 -6.57 8.12
C THR A 105 -9.88 -5.34 7.96
N VAL A 106 -9.44 -4.41 7.13
CA VAL A 106 -10.23 -3.24 6.72
C VAL A 106 -10.61 -3.41 5.26
N VAL A 107 -11.90 -3.33 4.97
CA VAL A 107 -12.41 -3.42 3.61
C VAL A 107 -12.81 -2.02 3.13
N LEU A 108 -12.08 -1.51 2.14
CA LEU A 108 -12.48 -0.29 1.46
C LEU A 108 -13.49 -0.66 0.38
N LYS A 109 -14.70 -0.13 0.50
CA LYS A 109 -15.84 -0.51 -0.35
C LYS A 109 -16.79 0.67 -0.58
N PRO A 110 -17.60 0.63 -1.63
CA PRO A 110 -18.66 1.62 -1.83
C PRO A 110 -19.57 1.72 -0.61
N GLY A 111 -19.88 2.96 -0.20
CA GLY A 111 -20.68 3.22 0.99
C GLY A 111 -19.95 3.18 2.32
N GLY A 112 -18.66 2.87 2.31
CA GLY A 112 -17.79 2.86 3.49
C GLY A 112 -16.54 3.70 3.29
N TYR A 113 -15.43 3.24 3.84
CA TYR A 113 -14.12 3.85 3.56
C TYR A 113 -13.71 3.59 2.11
N HIS A 114 -13.02 4.55 1.52
CA HIS A 114 -12.46 4.41 0.18
C HIS A 114 -11.29 5.37 -0.04
N LEU A 115 -10.49 5.07 -1.05
CA LEU A 115 -9.50 6.01 -1.54
C LEU A 115 -10.15 6.90 -2.59
N MET A 116 -9.84 8.20 -2.53
CA MET A 116 -10.30 9.16 -3.50
C MET A 116 -9.12 9.70 -4.28
N PHE A 117 -9.10 9.44 -5.58
CA PHE A 117 -8.08 9.94 -6.49
C PHE A 117 -8.53 11.31 -7.00
N MET A 118 -7.81 12.36 -6.61
CA MET A 118 -8.15 13.73 -6.90
C MET A 118 -7.27 14.29 -8.02
N GLY A 119 -7.85 15.13 -8.88
CA GLY A 119 -7.11 15.77 -9.94
C GLY A 119 -6.58 14.79 -10.99
N LEU A 120 -7.45 13.95 -11.53
CA LEU A 120 -7.09 13.03 -12.61
C LEU A 120 -6.60 13.77 -13.83
N THR A 121 -5.57 13.21 -14.46
CA THR A 121 -4.97 13.74 -15.70
C THR A 121 -5.45 13.02 -16.93
#